data_426581fb8dc057512039ecce80f1f846
#
_entry.id   426581fb8dc057512039ecce80f1f846
#
_cell.length_a   1.000
_cell.length_b   1.000
_cell.length_c   1.000
_cell.angle_alpha   90.00
_cell.angle_beta   90.00
_cell.angle_gamma   90.00
#
_symmetry.space_group_name_H-M   'P 1'
#
loop_
_entity.id
_entity.type
_entity.pdbx_description
1 polymer ?
#
loop_
_entity_poly.entity_id
_entity_poly.type
_entity_poly.pdbx_seq_one_letter_code
_entity_poly.pdbx_strand_id
1 'polypeptide(L)'
;MTMTNAAISAVSEMAIEEIRRKLDDDGYCLVPDALDAKELETVRLALDRILEEDDAAGVALRYGPDGANQRVWAMLNRGEEFVRLATHALGLAIVRSGLGPDIQLSNLSANVTGPGGNREIGRLHTDQGFLPEPWPYQLATNVAFFLDDFTEENGATLVVPGSHRTLTVPDHGLAPSAPMRLTGKAGTMAVWDGRLHHATGLNRTPDQRRRGIFATYIRPFLRTQENWCRSLDRHLLDRHPELSALCGFEEWQTLGGVNGARQSGLNF
;
A
#
# COMPACT_ATOMS: atom_id res chain seq x y z
N MET A 1 15.60 32.71 -6.72
CA MET A 1 14.24 33.06 -7.19
C MET A 1 13.29 32.06 -6.52
N THR A 2 12.63 32.44 -5.45
CA THR A 2 11.75 31.56 -4.65
C THR A 2 10.43 31.40 -5.39
N MET A 3 10.07 30.19 -5.77
CA MET A 3 8.76 29.92 -6.36
C MET A 3 7.66 30.25 -5.36
N THR A 4 6.56 30.81 -5.85
CA THR A 4 5.38 31.12 -5.02
C THR A 4 4.63 29.84 -4.67
N ASN A 5 3.91 29.79 -3.53
CA ASN A 5 3.10 28.64 -3.12
C ASN A 5 2.12 28.17 -4.21
N ALA A 6 1.57 29.09 -5.02
CA ALA A 6 0.70 28.75 -6.15
C ALA A 6 1.45 28.01 -7.29
N ALA A 7 2.72 28.36 -7.55
CA ALA A 7 3.52 27.67 -8.56
C ALA A 7 3.95 26.26 -8.11
N ILE A 8 4.23 26.08 -6.81
CA ILE A 8 4.53 24.77 -6.21
C ILE A 8 3.28 23.88 -6.25
N SER A 9 2.08 24.43 -5.96
CA SER A 9 0.80 23.72 -6.06
C SER A 9 0.51 23.26 -7.50
N ALA A 10 0.70 24.14 -8.49
CA ALA A 10 0.46 23.80 -9.90
C ALA A 10 1.41 22.73 -10.44
N VAL A 11 2.69 22.77 -10.05
CA VAL A 11 3.67 21.73 -10.43
C VAL A 11 3.31 20.40 -9.81
N SER A 12 2.82 20.38 -8.56
CA SER A 12 2.38 19.15 -7.90
C SER A 12 1.09 18.58 -8.53
N GLU A 13 0.15 19.42 -8.94
CA GLU A 13 -1.07 19.00 -9.63
C GLU A 13 -0.76 18.37 -11.00
N MET A 14 0.10 19.00 -11.82
CA MET A 14 0.53 18.43 -13.10
C MET A 14 1.24 17.08 -12.93
N ALA A 15 2.04 16.91 -11.88
CA ALA A 15 2.68 15.64 -11.58
C ALA A 15 1.65 14.55 -11.19
N ILE A 16 0.63 14.90 -10.41
CA ILE A 16 -0.46 13.98 -10.05
C ILE A 16 -1.28 13.58 -11.28
N GLU A 17 -1.57 14.50 -12.20
CA GLU A 17 -2.28 14.19 -13.45
C GLU A 17 -1.48 13.22 -14.33
N GLU A 18 -0.16 13.41 -14.44
CA GLU A 18 0.70 12.48 -15.18
C GLU A 18 0.71 11.08 -14.54
N ILE A 19 0.83 11.02 -13.21
CA ILE A 19 0.76 9.77 -12.45
C ILE A 19 -0.61 9.11 -12.67
N ARG A 20 -1.69 9.88 -12.61
CA ARG A 20 -3.04 9.38 -12.84
C ARG A 20 -3.19 8.77 -14.22
N ARG A 21 -2.68 9.43 -15.26
CA ARG A 21 -2.68 8.90 -16.62
C ARG A 21 -1.96 7.55 -16.71
N LYS A 22 -0.79 7.40 -16.08
CA LYS A 22 -0.07 6.11 -16.02
C LYS A 22 -0.87 5.04 -15.29
N LEU A 23 -1.55 5.39 -14.21
CA LEU A 23 -2.44 4.47 -13.51
C LEU A 23 -3.63 4.05 -14.38
N ASP A 24 -4.19 4.95 -15.18
CA ASP A 24 -5.28 4.64 -16.10
C ASP A 24 -4.82 3.79 -17.30
N ASP A 25 -3.60 4.03 -17.80
CA ASP A 25 -3.04 3.31 -18.96
C ASP A 25 -2.48 1.95 -18.58
N ASP A 26 -1.64 1.88 -17.54
CA ASP A 26 -0.86 0.69 -17.20
C ASP A 26 -1.38 -0.01 -15.93
N GLY A 27 -2.14 0.69 -15.09
CA GLY A 27 -2.62 0.22 -13.80
C GLY A 27 -1.62 0.45 -12.66
N TYR A 28 -0.43 1.00 -12.93
CA TYR A 28 0.59 1.29 -11.92
C TYR A 28 1.46 2.50 -12.30
N CYS A 29 2.14 3.05 -11.30
CA CYS A 29 3.15 4.09 -11.48
C CYS A 29 4.26 3.94 -10.44
N LEU A 30 5.49 4.30 -10.82
CA LEU A 30 6.64 4.44 -9.91
C LEU A 30 6.96 5.92 -9.73
N VAL A 31 7.18 6.31 -8.48
CA VAL A 31 7.60 7.65 -8.08
C VAL A 31 8.97 7.52 -7.41
N PRO A 32 10.07 7.75 -8.15
CA PRO A 32 11.41 7.73 -7.57
C PRO A 32 11.57 8.80 -6.48
N ASP A 33 12.48 8.55 -5.55
CA ASP A 33 12.89 9.50 -4.50
C ASP A 33 11.70 10.06 -3.67
N ALA A 34 10.67 9.22 -3.47
CA ALA A 34 9.52 9.57 -2.64
C ALA A 34 9.88 9.66 -1.15
N LEU A 35 10.88 8.92 -0.71
CA LEU A 35 11.51 9.04 0.60
C LEU A 35 12.92 9.57 0.44
N ASP A 36 13.28 10.59 1.20
CA ASP A 36 14.67 11.03 1.28
C ASP A 36 15.55 10.01 2.04
N ALA A 37 16.89 10.20 1.98
CA ALA A 37 17.83 9.26 2.59
C ALA A 37 17.65 9.12 4.11
N LYS A 38 17.23 10.20 4.79
CA LYS A 38 17.02 10.20 6.25
C LYS A 38 15.73 9.47 6.61
N GLU A 39 14.65 9.73 5.88
CA GLU A 39 13.36 9.05 6.05
C GLU A 39 13.53 7.55 5.82
N LEU A 40 14.18 7.18 4.70
CA LEU A 40 14.45 5.80 4.33
C LEU A 40 15.23 5.06 5.43
N GLU A 41 16.30 5.65 5.92
CA GLU A 41 17.12 5.05 6.99
C GLU A 41 16.34 4.92 8.30
N THR A 42 15.54 5.93 8.66
CA THR A 42 14.69 5.88 9.85
C THR A 42 13.69 4.72 9.78
N VAL A 43 13.03 4.53 8.65
CA VAL A 43 12.06 3.44 8.45
C VAL A 43 12.76 2.08 8.45
N ARG A 44 13.95 1.97 7.85
CA ARG A 44 14.75 0.73 7.85
C ARG A 44 15.11 0.30 9.25
N LEU A 45 15.70 1.19 10.04
CA LEU A 45 16.10 0.91 11.42
C LEU A 45 14.90 0.51 12.28
N ALA A 46 13.77 1.19 12.12
CA ALA A 46 12.54 0.83 12.83
C ALA A 46 12.02 -0.55 12.44
N LEU A 47 12.02 -0.88 11.15
CA LEU A 47 11.59 -2.20 10.70
C LEU A 47 12.54 -3.30 11.19
N ASP A 48 13.85 -3.09 11.09
CA ASP A 48 14.83 -4.09 11.53
C ASP A 48 14.68 -4.39 13.03
N ARG A 49 14.50 -3.36 13.87
CA ARG A 49 14.18 -3.53 15.30
C ARG A 49 12.91 -4.36 15.52
N ILE A 50 11.84 -4.11 14.78
CA ILE A 50 10.59 -4.87 14.89
C ILE A 50 10.80 -6.34 14.50
N LEU A 51 11.55 -6.61 13.43
CA LEU A 51 11.84 -7.98 13.00
C LEU A 51 12.61 -8.76 14.06
N GLU A 52 13.58 -8.13 14.71
CA GLU A 52 14.36 -8.71 15.83
C GLU A 52 13.49 -8.93 17.06
N GLU A 53 12.65 -7.95 17.45
CA GLU A 53 11.72 -8.06 18.56
C GLU A 53 10.71 -9.21 18.37
N ASP A 54 10.11 -9.31 17.17
CA ASP A 54 9.13 -10.35 16.85
C ASP A 54 9.77 -11.75 16.84
N ASP A 55 11.00 -11.88 16.34
CA ASP A 55 11.76 -13.13 16.38
C ASP A 55 12.11 -13.53 17.83
N ALA A 56 12.60 -12.59 18.63
CA ALA A 56 12.94 -12.85 20.04
C ALA A 56 11.71 -13.23 20.87
N ALA A 57 10.55 -12.65 20.57
CA ALA A 57 9.29 -12.96 21.22
C ALA A 57 8.61 -14.24 20.69
N GLY A 58 9.12 -14.83 19.60
CA GLY A 58 8.54 -16.01 18.97
C GLY A 58 7.17 -15.77 18.29
N VAL A 59 6.89 -14.50 17.93
CA VAL A 59 5.63 -14.10 17.27
C VAL A 59 5.81 -13.71 15.80
N ALA A 60 7.02 -13.84 15.28
CA ALA A 60 7.34 -13.53 13.89
C ALA A 60 6.50 -14.36 12.91
N LEU A 61 5.71 -13.72 12.07
CA LEU A 61 4.96 -14.40 11.01
C LEU A 61 5.88 -14.71 9.83
N ARG A 62 6.46 -15.90 9.86
CA ARG A 62 7.35 -16.40 8.82
C ARG A 62 6.62 -17.35 7.88
N TYR A 63 7.00 -17.34 6.62
CA TYR A 63 6.42 -18.21 5.59
C TYR A 63 7.41 -18.42 4.43
N GLY A 64 7.04 -19.32 3.51
CA GLY A 64 7.91 -19.73 2.41
C GLY A 64 8.95 -20.76 2.83
N PRO A 65 9.85 -21.16 1.92
CA PRO A 65 10.89 -22.14 2.22
C PRO A 65 11.73 -21.71 3.43
N ASP A 66 11.83 -22.58 4.41
CA ASP A 66 12.62 -22.40 5.65
C ASP A 66 12.31 -21.10 6.42
N GLY A 67 11.09 -20.53 6.23
CA GLY A 67 10.70 -19.27 6.86
C GLY A 67 11.48 -18.05 6.34
N ALA A 68 11.95 -18.12 5.10
CA ALA A 68 12.77 -17.06 4.52
C ALA A 68 12.06 -15.70 4.41
N ASN A 69 10.74 -15.73 4.30
CA ASN A 69 9.92 -14.50 4.23
C ASN A 69 9.33 -14.18 5.60
N GLN A 70 9.14 -12.90 5.86
CA GLN A 70 8.48 -12.42 7.06
C GLN A 70 7.47 -11.32 6.73
N ARG A 71 6.32 -11.36 7.39
CA ARG A 71 5.30 -10.32 7.29
C ARG A 71 5.03 -9.71 8.66
N VAL A 72 4.92 -8.39 8.72
CA VAL A 72 4.52 -7.67 9.93
C VAL A 72 3.23 -6.92 9.63
N TRP A 73 2.23 -7.11 10.48
CA TRP A 73 0.92 -6.45 10.41
C TRP A 73 0.81 -5.33 11.45
N ALA A 74 -0.28 -4.56 11.35
CA ALA A 74 -0.64 -3.50 12.29
C ALA A 74 0.49 -2.47 12.50
N MET A 75 1.16 -2.10 11.41
CA MET A 75 2.37 -1.26 11.45
C MET A 75 2.14 0.12 12.07
N LEU A 76 0.89 0.66 12.05
CA LEU A 76 0.58 1.93 12.72
C LEU A 76 0.96 1.93 14.21
N ASN A 77 0.81 0.78 14.89
CA ASN A 77 1.13 0.64 16.31
C ASN A 77 2.64 0.43 16.58
N ARG A 78 3.44 0.30 15.54
CA ARG A 78 4.84 -0.13 15.66
C ARG A 78 5.85 1.03 15.58
N GLY A 79 5.38 2.25 15.24
CA GLY A 79 6.24 3.46 15.22
C GLY A 79 5.67 4.61 14.40
N GLU A 80 6.08 5.82 14.77
CA GLU A 80 5.68 7.08 14.13
C GLU A 80 6.08 7.16 12.65
N GLU A 81 7.18 6.52 12.27
CA GLU A 81 7.67 6.43 10.91
C GLU A 81 6.68 5.72 10.00
N PHE A 82 5.95 4.74 10.50
CA PHE A 82 4.93 4.03 9.73
C PHE A 82 3.62 4.82 9.63
N VAL A 83 3.30 5.62 10.65
CA VAL A 83 2.21 6.60 10.55
C VAL A 83 2.50 7.60 9.44
N ARG A 84 3.74 8.13 9.38
CA ARG A 84 4.15 9.05 8.31
C ARG A 84 4.05 8.43 6.91
N LEU A 85 4.37 7.13 6.75
CA LEU A 85 4.18 6.43 5.48
C LEU A 85 2.69 6.29 5.11
N ALA A 86 1.84 5.93 6.07
CA ALA A 86 0.39 5.82 5.87
C ALA A 86 -0.28 7.17 5.57
N THR A 87 0.33 8.27 6.02
CA THR A 87 -0.18 9.64 5.80
C THR A 87 0.68 10.43 4.81
N HIS A 88 1.52 9.74 4.01
CA HIS A 88 2.42 10.38 3.06
C HIS A 88 1.65 11.27 2.07
N ALA A 89 1.93 12.58 2.07
CA ALA A 89 1.10 13.59 1.40
C ALA A 89 0.90 13.30 -0.10
N LEU A 90 1.98 13.00 -0.83
CA LEU A 90 1.88 12.66 -2.26
C LEU A 90 1.17 11.31 -2.46
N GLY A 91 1.44 10.31 -1.62
CA GLY A 91 0.75 9.02 -1.67
C GLY A 91 -0.77 9.17 -1.51
N LEU A 92 -1.21 9.91 -0.49
CA LEU A 92 -2.63 10.18 -0.27
C LEU A 92 -3.27 11.00 -1.41
N ALA A 93 -2.55 11.99 -1.97
CA ALA A 93 -3.05 12.76 -3.10
C ALA A 93 -3.29 11.87 -4.34
N ILE A 94 -2.35 10.97 -4.64
CA ILE A 94 -2.49 10.00 -5.74
C ILE A 94 -3.66 9.03 -5.47
N VAL A 95 -3.75 8.48 -4.27
CA VAL A 95 -4.84 7.58 -3.88
C VAL A 95 -6.20 8.26 -4.04
N ARG A 96 -6.33 9.49 -3.53
CA ARG A 96 -7.58 10.26 -3.65
C ARG A 96 -7.93 10.62 -5.08
N SER A 97 -6.97 10.79 -5.96
CA SER A 97 -7.25 11.05 -7.38
C SER A 97 -7.97 9.87 -8.08
N GLY A 98 -7.81 8.64 -7.57
CA GLY A 98 -8.46 7.44 -8.08
C GLY A 98 -9.70 7.02 -7.29
N LEU A 99 -9.64 7.04 -5.97
CA LEU A 99 -10.71 6.57 -5.10
C LEU A 99 -11.73 7.65 -4.72
N GLY A 100 -11.40 8.93 -4.93
CA GLY A 100 -12.18 10.07 -4.43
C GLY A 100 -11.62 10.59 -3.09
N PRO A 101 -12.21 11.69 -2.57
CA PRO A 101 -11.66 12.42 -1.43
C PRO A 101 -11.66 11.59 -0.13
N ASP A 102 -12.68 10.74 0.04
CA ASP A 102 -12.87 9.95 1.25
C ASP A 102 -12.33 8.54 1.04
N ILE A 103 -11.36 8.19 1.85
CA ILE A 103 -10.65 6.91 1.78
C ILE A 103 -10.43 6.34 3.18
N GLN A 104 -10.28 5.02 3.26
CA GLN A 104 -9.82 4.32 4.46
C GLN A 104 -8.55 3.53 4.18
N LEU A 105 -7.70 3.42 5.17
CA LEU A 105 -6.55 2.51 5.18
C LEU A 105 -7.04 1.10 5.49
N SER A 106 -6.98 0.21 4.51
CA SER A 106 -7.39 -1.19 4.69
C SER A 106 -6.38 -1.97 5.53
N ASN A 107 -5.09 -1.80 5.22
CA ASN A 107 -3.99 -2.35 6.00
C ASN A 107 -2.71 -1.54 5.80
N LEU A 108 -1.79 -1.68 6.74
CA LEU A 108 -0.39 -1.27 6.61
C LEU A 108 0.49 -2.42 7.08
N SER A 109 1.27 -3.00 6.20
CA SER A 109 2.11 -4.16 6.50
C SER A 109 3.52 -4.01 5.94
N ALA A 110 4.49 -4.67 6.59
CA ALA A 110 5.82 -4.88 6.02
C ALA A 110 5.92 -6.28 5.42
N ASN A 111 6.52 -6.37 4.24
CA ASN A 111 6.90 -7.63 3.62
C ASN A 111 8.41 -7.69 3.44
N VAL A 112 9.02 -8.70 4.02
CA VAL A 112 10.42 -9.05 3.84
C VAL A 112 10.49 -10.33 3.03
N THR A 113 11.04 -10.26 1.82
CA THR A 113 11.19 -11.40 0.92
C THR A 113 12.63 -11.86 0.97
N GLY A 114 12.85 -13.03 1.52
CA GLY A 114 14.17 -13.66 1.62
C GLY A 114 14.52 -14.57 0.44
N PRO A 115 15.73 -15.15 0.45
CA PRO A 115 16.16 -16.10 -0.57
C PRO A 115 15.26 -17.33 -0.68
N GLY A 116 15.21 -17.94 -1.87
CA GLY A 116 14.42 -19.15 -2.12
C GLY A 116 13.01 -18.92 -2.61
N GLY A 117 12.58 -17.66 -2.62
CA GLY A 117 11.32 -17.25 -3.21
C GLY A 117 10.08 -17.70 -2.47
N ASN A 118 8.95 -17.45 -3.11
CA ASN A 118 7.66 -17.70 -2.52
C ASN A 118 6.69 -18.29 -3.55
N ARG A 119 6.38 -19.56 -3.43
CA ARG A 119 5.41 -20.22 -4.30
C ARG A 119 3.97 -19.79 -4.00
N GLU A 120 3.68 -19.38 -2.77
CA GLU A 120 2.32 -19.07 -2.31
C GLU A 120 1.89 -17.65 -2.71
N ILE A 121 2.74 -16.64 -2.52
CA ILE A 121 2.46 -15.26 -2.94
C ILE A 121 3.05 -14.90 -4.32
N GLY A 122 3.75 -15.81 -4.96
CA GLY A 122 4.15 -15.72 -6.37
C GLY A 122 3.00 -15.97 -7.34
N ARG A 123 1.79 -16.26 -6.84
CA ARG A 123 0.60 -16.41 -7.66
C ARG A 123 -0.03 -15.05 -7.94
N LEU A 124 -0.29 -14.78 -9.22
CA LEU A 124 -1.01 -13.56 -9.61
C LEU A 124 -2.36 -13.47 -8.91
N HIS A 125 -2.66 -12.30 -8.37
CA HIS A 125 -3.92 -11.99 -7.70
C HIS A 125 -4.26 -10.50 -7.90
N THR A 126 -5.42 -10.08 -7.43
CA THR A 126 -5.83 -8.69 -7.31
C THR A 126 -6.22 -8.40 -5.87
N ASP A 127 -6.03 -7.16 -5.41
CA ASP A 127 -6.46 -6.78 -4.06
C ASP A 127 -7.96 -6.42 -3.98
N GLN A 128 -8.65 -6.43 -5.11
CA GLN A 128 -10.10 -6.23 -5.22
C GLN A 128 -10.87 -7.54 -5.45
N GLY A 129 -10.18 -8.69 -5.53
CA GLY A 129 -10.74 -9.98 -5.89
C GLY A 129 -11.74 -10.60 -4.91
N PHE A 130 -11.95 -9.98 -3.75
CA PHE A 130 -12.98 -10.38 -2.78
C PHE A 130 -14.38 -9.83 -3.12
N LEU A 131 -14.49 -8.95 -4.11
CA LEU A 131 -15.76 -8.37 -4.58
C LEU A 131 -16.32 -9.18 -5.75
N PRO A 132 -17.67 -9.19 -5.94
CA PRO A 132 -18.28 -9.79 -7.12
C PRO A 132 -17.79 -9.15 -8.42
N GLU A 133 -17.46 -9.96 -9.41
CA GLU A 133 -17.10 -9.51 -10.77
C GLU A 133 -18.34 -9.17 -11.62
N PRO A 134 -18.20 -8.28 -12.62
CA PRO A 134 -17.01 -7.50 -12.99
C PRO A 134 -16.84 -6.24 -12.12
N TRP A 135 -15.61 -5.70 -12.06
CA TRP A 135 -15.29 -4.51 -11.25
C TRP A 135 -15.15 -3.24 -12.11
N PRO A 136 -16.24 -2.56 -12.46
CA PRO A 136 -16.18 -1.36 -13.32
C PRO A 136 -15.51 -0.17 -12.64
N TYR A 137 -15.39 -0.19 -11.30
CA TYR A 137 -14.82 0.88 -10.52
C TYR A 137 -13.57 0.44 -9.77
N GLN A 138 -12.61 1.36 -9.66
CA GLN A 138 -11.50 1.25 -8.73
C GLN A 138 -12.02 1.46 -7.30
N LEU A 139 -11.87 0.47 -6.44
CA LEU A 139 -12.32 0.49 -5.05
C LEU A 139 -11.17 0.32 -4.06
N ALA A 140 -10.00 -0.06 -4.56
CA ALA A 140 -8.77 -0.20 -3.80
C ALA A 140 -7.59 0.42 -4.57
N THR A 141 -6.61 0.91 -3.85
CA THR A 141 -5.32 1.39 -4.36
C THR A 141 -4.21 0.98 -3.40
N ASN A 142 -3.13 0.47 -3.94
CA ASN A 142 -1.96 0.13 -3.16
C ASN A 142 -0.86 1.16 -3.32
N VAL A 143 -0.17 1.43 -2.22
CA VAL A 143 1.05 2.23 -2.16
C VAL A 143 2.12 1.38 -1.50
N ALA A 144 3.23 1.18 -2.18
CA ALA A 144 4.38 0.45 -1.65
C ALA A 144 5.61 1.34 -1.60
N PHE A 145 6.31 1.34 -0.46
CA PHE A 145 7.59 2.02 -0.30
C PHE A 145 8.72 0.99 -0.33
N PHE A 146 9.65 1.18 -1.25
CA PHE A 146 10.82 0.31 -1.41
C PHE A 146 11.87 0.69 -0.37
N LEU A 147 12.08 -0.17 0.60
CA LEU A 147 13.13 0.07 1.60
C LEU A 147 14.50 -0.40 1.13
N ASP A 148 14.56 -1.31 0.17
CA ASP A 148 15.77 -1.75 -0.52
C ASP A 148 15.60 -1.52 -2.03
N ASP A 149 16.67 -1.64 -2.80
CA ASP A 149 16.55 -1.70 -4.26
C ASP A 149 15.69 -2.92 -4.62
N PHE A 150 14.64 -2.72 -5.39
CA PHE A 150 13.85 -3.81 -5.96
C PHE A 150 14.44 -4.17 -7.31
N THR A 151 14.96 -5.38 -7.44
CA THR A 151 15.64 -5.88 -8.64
C THR A 151 14.94 -7.13 -9.18
N GLU A 152 15.32 -7.52 -10.39
CA GLU A 152 14.83 -8.77 -10.98
C GLU A 152 15.22 -10.00 -10.15
N GLU A 153 16.43 -9.98 -9.56
CA GLU A 153 16.99 -11.09 -8.81
C GLU A 153 16.40 -11.22 -7.41
N ASN A 154 16.16 -10.10 -6.71
CA ASN A 154 15.69 -10.13 -5.30
C ASN A 154 14.19 -10.20 -5.13
N GLY A 155 13.46 -10.48 -6.20
CA GLY A 155 12.01 -10.71 -6.13
C GLY A 155 11.16 -9.44 -6.13
N ALA A 156 11.52 -8.45 -6.96
CA ALA A 156 10.66 -7.29 -7.21
C ALA A 156 9.23 -7.72 -7.57
N THR A 157 8.25 -6.93 -7.14
CA THR A 157 6.83 -7.19 -7.40
C THR A 157 6.57 -7.38 -8.89
N LEU A 158 5.88 -8.45 -9.25
CA LEU A 158 5.39 -8.71 -10.60
C LEU A 158 4.06 -7.98 -10.79
N VAL A 159 3.88 -7.36 -11.96
CA VAL A 159 2.61 -6.78 -12.39
C VAL A 159 2.33 -7.19 -13.82
N VAL A 160 1.05 -7.24 -14.19
CA VAL A 160 0.61 -7.42 -15.57
C VAL A 160 0.04 -6.08 -16.06
N PRO A 161 0.80 -5.28 -16.80
CA PRO A 161 0.34 -3.95 -17.26
C PRO A 161 -0.98 -4.02 -17.99
N GLY A 162 -1.90 -3.09 -17.67
CA GLY A 162 -3.22 -3.00 -18.29
C GLY A 162 -4.24 -4.04 -17.80
N SER A 163 -3.86 -5.00 -16.95
CA SER A 163 -4.76 -6.05 -16.46
C SER A 163 -5.91 -5.53 -15.60
N HIS A 164 -5.79 -4.36 -14.98
CA HIS A 164 -6.88 -3.71 -14.24
C HIS A 164 -8.12 -3.45 -15.09
N ARG A 165 -7.97 -3.42 -16.43
CA ARG A 165 -9.07 -3.26 -17.39
C ARG A 165 -9.77 -4.57 -17.75
N THR A 166 -9.28 -5.72 -17.29
CA THR A 166 -10.01 -7.01 -17.48
C THR A 166 -11.22 -7.11 -16.56
N LEU A 167 -11.24 -6.36 -15.47
CA LEU A 167 -12.31 -6.25 -14.47
C LEU A 167 -12.60 -7.57 -13.73
N THR A 168 -11.67 -8.51 -13.77
CA THR A 168 -11.81 -9.87 -13.22
C THR A 168 -10.55 -10.32 -12.51
N VAL A 169 -10.65 -11.37 -11.70
CA VAL A 169 -9.47 -12.06 -11.16
C VAL A 169 -8.56 -12.58 -12.27
N PRO A 170 -7.27 -12.78 -12.01
CA PRO A 170 -6.37 -13.38 -12.97
C PRO A 170 -6.85 -14.75 -13.42
N ASP A 171 -7.11 -14.91 -14.70
CA ASP A 171 -7.18 -16.25 -15.30
C ASP A 171 -5.74 -16.69 -15.59
N HIS A 172 -5.30 -17.76 -14.90
CA HIS A 172 -3.94 -18.26 -14.99
C HIS A 172 -3.54 -18.75 -16.40
N GLY A 173 -4.49 -18.81 -17.35
CA GLY A 173 -4.26 -19.12 -18.77
C GLY A 173 -4.23 -17.91 -19.70
N LEU A 174 -4.73 -16.73 -19.29
CA LEU A 174 -5.00 -15.61 -20.19
C LEU A 174 -4.59 -14.26 -19.56
N ALA A 175 -3.30 -14.03 -19.39
CA ALA A 175 -2.83 -12.69 -19.02
C ALA A 175 -2.89 -11.75 -20.25
N PRO A 176 -3.40 -10.51 -20.13
CA PRO A 176 -3.49 -9.56 -21.26
C PRO A 176 -2.12 -9.13 -21.79
N SER A 177 -1.07 -9.26 -20.99
CA SER A 177 0.33 -9.01 -21.35
C SER A 177 1.27 -9.88 -20.54
N ALA A 178 2.55 -9.92 -20.92
CA ALA A 178 3.58 -10.61 -20.13
C ALA A 178 3.77 -9.89 -18.78
N PRO A 179 3.88 -10.62 -17.65
CA PRO A 179 4.24 -10.03 -16.37
C PRO A 179 5.60 -9.35 -16.45
N MET A 180 5.71 -8.16 -15.84
CA MET A 180 6.96 -7.44 -15.68
C MET A 180 7.26 -7.18 -14.21
N ARG A 181 8.51 -6.86 -13.88
CA ARG A 181 8.93 -6.55 -12.52
C ARG A 181 8.95 -5.04 -12.29
N LEU A 182 8.37 -4.60 -11.17
CA LEU A 182 8.50 -3.24 -10.68
C LEU A 182 9.88 -3.07 -10.04
N THR A 183 10.90 -2.81 -10.86
CA THR A 183 12.24 -2.52 -10.38
C THR A 183 12.39 -1.05 -10.05
N GLY A 184 13.17 -0.73 -9.01
CA GLY A 184 13.40 0.65 -8.60
C GLY A 184 14.41 0.72 -7.45
N LYS A 185 14.96 1.91 -7.24
CA LYS A 185 15.87 2.18 -6.13
C LYS A 185 15.11 2.26 -4.81
N ALA A 186 15.81 1.99 -3.72
CA ALA A 186 15.32 2.30 -2.37
C ALA A 186 14.88 3.77 -2.28
N GLY A 187 13.79 4.03 -1.56
CA GLY A 187 13.14 5.35 -1.53
C GLY A 187 12.07 5.56 -2.61
N THR A 188 11.95 4.64 -3.59
CA THR A 188 10.85 4.68 -4.57
C THR A 188 9.52 4.33 -3.91
N MET A 189 8.47 5.06 -4.29
CA MET A 189 7.07 4.71 -4.01
C MET A 189 6.44 4.13 -5.29
N ALA A 190 5.88 2.94 -5.20
CA ALA A 190 5.08 2.33 -6.25
C ALA A 190 3.59 2.46 -5.87
N VAL A 191 2.75 2.83 -6.84
CA VAL A 191 1.30 2.91 -6.67
C VAL A 191 0.62 2.06 -7.73
N TRP A 192 -0.39 1.29 -7.38
CA TRP A 192 -1.16 0.53 -8.36
C TRP A 192 -2.64 0.40 -8.00
N ASP A 193 -3.46 0.27 -9.04
CA ASP A 193 -4.89 -0.01 -8.97
C ASP A 193 -5.13 -1.38 -8.30
N GLY A 194 -6.05 -1.46 -7.36
CA GLY A 194 -6.37 -2.71 -6.67
C GLY A 194 -6.89 -3.84 -7.59
N ARG A 195 -7.28 -3.51 -8.83
CA ARG A 195 -7.66 -4.48 -9.86
C ARG A 195 -6.46 -5.00 -10.66
N LEU A 196 -5.27 -4.40 -10.54
CA LEU A 196 -4.08 -4.82 -11.28
C LEU A 196 -3.66 -6.22 -10.84
N HIS A 197 -3.45 -7.10 -11.82
CA HIS A 197 -2.90 -8.43 -11.55
C HIS A 197 -1.44 -8.31 -11.13
N HIS A 198 -1.12 -8.76 -9.94
CA HIS A 198 0.23 -8.66 -9.41
C HIS A 198 0.59 -9.84 -8.52
N ALA A 199 1.87 -9.97 -8.20
CA ALA A 199 2.39 -11.01 -7.30
C ALA A 199 3.74 -10.58 -6.70
N THR A 200 4.18 -11.25 -5.66
CA THR A 200 5.57 -11.14 -5.19
C THR A 200 6.48 -11.92 -6.14
N GLY A 201 7.54 -11.30 -6.61
CA GLY A 201 8.56 -11.97 -7.44
C GLY A 201 9.39 -12.96 -6.65
N LEU A 202 9.97 -13.93 -7.36
CA LEU A 202 10.88 -14.92 -6.80
C LEU A 202 12.23 -14.24 -6.48
N ASN A 203 12.66 -14.32 -5.23
CA ASN A 203 13.99 -13.90 -4.82
C ASN A 203 15.00 -15.03 -5.11
N ARG A 204 15.86 -14.81 -6.09
CA ARG A 204 16.89 -15.77 -6.55
C ARG A 204 18.27 -15.48 -5.98
N THR A 205 18.40 -14.43 -5.19
CA THR A 205 19.68 -14.12 -4.55
C THR A 205 20.01 -15.14 -3.48
N PRO A 206 21.28 -15.43 -3.23
CA PRO A 206 21.67 -16.42 -2.22
C PRO A 206 21.45 -15.94 -0.78
N ASP A 207 21.49 -14.62 -0.53
CA ASP A 207 21.63 -14.04 0.79
C ASP A 207 20.92 -12.70 1.00
N GLN A 208 20.35 -12.09 -0.04
CA GLN A 208 19.72 -10.79 0.07
C GLN A 208 18.28 -10.90 0.55
N ARG A 209 17.89 -10.05 1.48
CA ARG A 209 16.50 -9.80 1.86
C ARG A 209 16.03 -8.52 1.18
N ARG A 210 14.78 -8.49 0.77
CA ARG A 210 14.13 -7.32 0.19
C ARG A 210 12.97 -6.88 1.06
N ARG A 211 13.05 -5.68 1.62
CA ARG A 211 12.06 -5.08 2.52
C ARG A 211 11.19 -4.08 1.77
N GLY A 212 9.89 -4.10 2.02
CA GLY A 212 8.95 -3.10 1.55
C GLY A 212 7.81 -2.89 2.53
N ILE A 213 7.29 -1.66 2.58
CA ILE A 213 6.08 -1.32 3.34
C ILE A 213 4.94 -1.15 2.35
N PHE A 214 3.80 -1.76 2.65
CA PHE A 214 2.64 -1.81 1.77
C PHE A 214 1.41 -1.27 2.50
N ALA A 215 0.81 -0.23 1.94
CA ALA A 215 -0.44 0.37 2.38
C ALA A 215 -1.52 0.11 1.33
N THR A 216 -2.64 -0.47 1.73
CA THR A 216 -3.82 -0.61 0.86
C THR A 216 -4.89 0.37 1.32
N TYR A 217 -5.33 1.24 0.42
CA TYR A 217 -6.43 2.17 0.66
C TYR A 217 -7.66 1.72 -0.09
N ILE A 218 -8.82 1.95 0.51
CA ILE A 218 -10.12 1.54 -0.02
C ILE A 218 -11.15 2.66 0.13
N ARG A 219 -12.27 2.51 -0.60
CA ARG A 219 -13.43 3.38 -0.38
C ARG A 219 -14.09 3.10 0.97
N PRO A 220 -14.68 4.12 1.66
CA PRO A 220 -15.16 4.00 3.04
C PRO A 220 -16.30 3.01 3.28
N PHE A 221 -17.03 2.63 2.24
CA PHE A 221 -18.10 1.62 2.36
C PHE A 221 -17.60 0.17 2.33
N LEU A 222 -16.29 -0.05 2.15
CA LEU A 222 -15.67 -1.37 2.23
C LEU A 222 -15.13 -1.63 3.64
N ARG A 223 -15.11 -2.90 4.01
CA ARG A 223 -14.48 -3.30 5.26
C ARG A 223 -12.96 -3.35 5.11
N THR A 224 -12.25 -2.74 6.04
CA THR A 224 -10.79 -2.78 6.12
C THR A 224 -10.30 -4.19 6.46
N GLN A 225 -9.13 -4.57 5.95
CA GLN A 225 -8.48 -5.84 6.28
C GLN A 225 -8.00 -5.86 7.74
N GLU A 226 -7.41 -4.75 8.21
CA GLU A 226 -7.15 -4.54 9.63
C GLU A 226 -8.40 -4.00 10.32
N ASN A 227 -8.71 -4.53 11.49
CA ASN A 227 -9.79 -4.00 12.31
C ASN A 227 -9.26 -2.88 13.23
N TRP A 228 -8.98 -1.73 12.65
CA TRP A 228 -8.37 -0.59 13.34
C TRP A 228 -9.17 -0.16 14.58
N CYS A 229 -10.49 -0.24 14.52
CA CYS A 229 -11.33 0.08 15.67
C CYS A 229 -11.05 -0.78 16.92
N ARG A 230 -10.42 -1.95 16.73
CA ARG A 230 -10.02 -2.85 17.82
C ARG A 230 -8.52 -2.89 18.06
N SER A 231 -7.71 -2.74 17.00
CA SER A 231 -6.27 -2.95 17.09
C SER A 231 -5.45 -1.68 17.24
N LEU A 232 -5.98 -0.50 16.81
CA LEU A 232 -5.23 0.74 16.87
C LEU A 232 -5.09 1.23 18.31
N ASP A 233 -3.86 1.59 18.69
CA ASP A 233 -3.60 2.35 19.92
C ASP A 233 -4.31 3.71 19.84
N ARG A 234 -5.26 3.95 20.71
CA ARG A 234 -6.09 5.16 20.73
C ARG A 234 -5.28 6.45 20.94
N HIS A 235 -4.14 6.38 21.61
CA HIS A 235 -3.25 7.52 21.77
C HIS A 235 -2.66 8.02 20.46
N LEU A 236 -2.68 7.20 19.39
CA LEU A 236 -2.30 7.67 18.05
C LEU A 236 -3.30 8.69 17.51
N LEU A 237 -4.60 8.55 17.81
CA LEU A 237 -5.62 9.51 17.36
C LEU A 237 -5.45 10.90 17.97
N ASP A 238 -4.93 10.98 19.20
CA ASP A 238 -4.65 12.26 19.86
C ASP A 238 -3.48 13.00 19.18
N ARG A 239 -2.49 12.26 18.67
CA ARG A 239 -1.31 12.81 18.01
C ARG A 239 -1.49 12.98 16.51
N HIS A 240 -2.32 12.15 15.89
CA HIS A 240 -2.56 12.06 14.46
C HIS A 240 -4.07 12.03 14.18
N PRO A 241 -4.77 13.17 14.30
CA PRO A 241 -6.23 13.23 14.12
C PRO A 241 -6.70 12.70 12.75
N GLU A 242 -5.86 12.83 11.72
CA GLU A 242 -6.13 12.34 10.37
C GLU A 242 -6.32 10.81 10.30
N LEU A 243 -5.79 10.07 11.27
CA LEU A 243 -6.01 8.62 11.37
C LEU A 243 -7.46 8.28 11.74
N SER A 244 -8.21 9.22 12.31
CA SER A 244 -9.62 9.00 12.67
C SER A 244 -10.43 8.60 11.44
N ALA A 245 -10.40 9.40 10.38
CA ALA A 245 -11.06 9.09 9.12
C ALA A 245 -10.42 7.88 8.42
N LEU A 246 -9.08 7.84 8.32
CA LEU A 246 -8.36 6.77 7.64
C LEU A 246 -8.59 5.38 8.25
N CYS A 247 -8.76 5.31 9.56
CA CYS A 247 -8.96 4.04 10.28
C CYS A 247 -10.43 3.73 10.57
N GLY A 248 -11.37 4.50 10.02
CA GLY A 248 -12.81 4.23 10.10
C GLY A 248 -13.43 4.50 11.46
N PHE A 249 -12.90 5.48 12.23
CA PHE A 249 -13.50 5.95 13.48
C PHE A 249 -14.54 7.04 13.26
N GLU A 250 -14.58 7.61 12.07
CA GLU A 250 -15.55 8.64 11.70
C GLU A 250 -16.72 8.06 10.91
N GLU A 251 -17.88 8.66 11.11
CA GLU A 251 -19.04 8.36 10.28
C GLU A 251 -18.80 8.89 8.85
N TRP A 252 -19.01 8.04 7.87
CA TRP A 252 -19.02 8.44 6.47
C TRP A 252 -20.45 8.33 5.91
N GLN A 253 -21.06 9.46 5.57
CA GLN A 253 -22.48 9.56 5.19
C GLN A 253 -23.40 8.99 6.30
N THR A 254 -23.82 7.73 6.21
CA THR A 254 -24.66 7.05 7.21
C THR A 254 -24.01 5.76 7.71
N LEU A 255 -22.78 5.50 7.28
CA LEU A 255 -22.03 4.30 7.67
C LEU A 255 -21.10 4.62 8.84
N GLY A 256 -20.96 3.70 9.78
CA GLY A 256 -20.06 3.85 10.92
C GLY A 256 -20.65 4.66 12.09
N GLY A 257 -21.92 5.09 12.03
CA GLY A 257 -22.58 5.86 13.08
C GLY A 257 -22.67 5.10 14.41
N VAL A 258 -22.54 5.83 15.54
CA VAL A 258 -22.62 5.30 16.88
C VAL A 258 -23.98 5.65 17.50
N ASN A 259 -24.71 4.64 17.99
CA ASN A 259 -26.04 4.79 18.61
C ASN A 259 -27.08 5.52 17.75
N GLY A 260 -26.95 5.44 16.40
CA GLY A 260 -27.82 6.15 15.48
C GLY A 260 -27.60 7.67 15.46
N ALA A 261 -26.57 8.17 16.13
CA ALA A 261 -26.20 9.57 16.04
C ALA A 261 -25.71 9.89 14.61
N ARG A 262 -26.27 10.93 14.03
CA ARG A 262 -25.85 11.42 12.72
C ARG A 262 -24.97 12.63 12.92
N GLN A 263 -23.70 12.51 12.59
CA GLN A 263 -22.77 13.64 12.59
C GLN A 263 -22.79 14.41 11.26
N SER A 264 -23.26 13.79 10.19
CA SER A 264 -23.22 14.33 8.83
C SER A 264 -24.27 15.38 8.48
N GLY A 265 -25.24 15.65 9.36
CA GLY A 265 -26.32 16.62 9.10
C GLY A 265 -27.23 16.29 7.90
N LEU A 266 -27.17 15.07 7.39
CA LEU A 266 -28.05 14.61 6.32
C LEU A 266 -29.47 14.41 6.87
N ASN A 267 -30.38 15.27 6.44
CA ASN A 267 -31.82 15.08 6.64
C ASN A 267 -32.34 14.23 5.48
N PHE A 268 -32.91 13.06 5.78
CA PHE A 268 -33.70 12.28 4.82
C PHE A 268 -35.12 12.78 4.80
#